data_99cbc1f5543f6794940ef06e947ffbca
#
_entry.id   99cbc1f5543f6794940ef06e947ffbca
#
_cell.length_a   1.000
_cell.length_b   1.000
_cell.length_c   1.000
_cell.angle_alpha   90.00
_cell.angle_beta   90.00
_cell.angle_gamma   90.00
#
_symmetry.space_group_name_H-M   'P 1'
#
loop_
_entity.id
_entity.type
_entity.pdbx_description
1 polymer ?
#
loop_
_entity_poly.entity_id
_entity_poly.type
_entity_poly.pdbx_seq_one_letter_code
_entity_poly.pdbx_strand_id
1 'polypeptide(L)'
;SLEPPWRPGRPAWHIECSGMAEQELGASFAVHGGGSDLVFPHHENEIAQSESAGRPFAHVWMHNGMVDAAGEKMSKSEGNIFQLSEALDRYGREAVVAYLISGHYRQPLAFGELPMEEAVARVERLRNFFRTQGGRDSGEASPEQQRGGSGEASPESRIEAFREALA
;
A
#
# COMPACT_ATOMS: atom_id res chain seq x y z
N SER A 1 8.83 34.90 -4.37
CA SER A 1 9.58 34.77 -5.63
C SER A 1 11.07 34.75 -5.33
N LEU A 2 11.80 33.87 -5.99
CA LEU A 2 13.25 33.89 -5.98
C LEU A 2 13.73 34.81 -7.09
N GLU A 3 14.82 35.51 -6.84
CA GLU A 3 15.53 36.34 -7.87
C GLU A 3 16.83 35.63 -8.23
N PRO A 4 16.78 34.59 -9.08
CA PRO A 4 17.99 33.95 -9.57
C PRO A 4 18.73 34.88 -10.56
N PRO A 5 20.02 34.67 -10.84
CA PRO A 5 20.82 35.54 -11.68
C PRO A 5 20.31 35.65 -13.12
N TRP A 6 19.45 34.72 -13.55
CA TRP A 6 18.92 34.72 -14.91
C TRP A 6 17.57 35.45 -15.06
N ARG A 7 16.64 35.36 -14.14
CA ARG A 7 15.36 36.08 -14.09
C ARG A 7 14.58 35.74 -12.79
N PRO A 8 13.69 36.64 -12.31
CA PRO A 8 12.75 36.29 -11.26
C PRO A 8 11.90 35.10 -11.67
N GLY A 9 11.75 34.14 -10.77
CA GLY A 9 10.99 32.91 -11.01
C GLY A 9 10.28 32.42 -9.77
N ARG A 10 9.42 31.42 -9.96
CA ARG A 10 8.75 30.68 -8.89
C ARG A 10 9.26 29.25 -8.93
N PRO A 11 9.67 28.66 -7.78
CA PRO A 11 9.91 27.23 -7.71
C PRO A 11 8.66 26.47 -8.14
N ALA A 12 8.83 25.50 -9.02
CA ALA A 12 7.75 24.61 -9.42
C ALA A 12 7.67 23.41 -8.46
N TRP A 13 6.54 22.73 -8.43
CA TRP A 13 6.28 21.56 -7.61
C TRP A 13 7.41 20.52 -7.61
N HIS A 14 7.97 20.21 -8.77
CA HIS A 14 9.01 19.18 -8.92
C HIS A 14 10.27 19.47 -8.09
N ILE A 15 10.73 20.71 -8.06
CA ILE A 15 11.94 21.09 -7.30
C ILE A 15 11.69 21.04 -5.77
N GLU A 16 10.46 21.23 -5.34
CA GLU A 16 10.10 21.10 -3.95
C GLU A 16 10.29 19.63 -3.51
N CYS A 17 9.80 18.66 -4.30
CA CYS A 17 9.97 17.24 -4.02
C CYS A 17 11.43 16.78 -4.11
N SER A 18 12.17 17.19 -5.15
CA SER A 18 13.60 16.89 -5.28
C SER A 18 14.40 17.41 -4.08
N GLY A 19 14.13 18.65 -3.66
CA GLY A 19 14.81 19.28 -2.52
C GLY A 19 14.46 18.64 -1.18
N MET A 20 13.18 18.33 -0.95
CA MET A 20 12.73 17.66 0.28
C MET A 20 13.26 16.23 0.38
N ALA A 21 13.22 15.48 -0.74
CA ALA A 21 13.74 14.12 -0.75
C ALA A 21 15.23 14.11 -0.42
N GLU A 22 16.01 15.01 -0.97
CA GLU A 22 17.43 15.14 -0.65
C GLU A 22 17.68 15.55 0.81
N GLN A 23 16.90 16.48 1.33
CA GLN A 23 17.04 16.98 2.70
C GLN A 23 16.77 15.87 3.71
N GLU A 24 15.73 15.06 3.50
CA GLU A 24 15.27 14.06 4.45
C GLU A 24 15.96 12.69 4.27
N LEU A 25 16.29 12.32 3.05
CA LEU A 25 16.78 10.99 2.69
C LEU A 25 18.24 10.99 2.18
N GLY A 26 18.81 12.16 1.93
CA GLY A 26 20.13 12.31 1.33
C GLY A 26 20.09 12.28 -0.20
N ALA A 27 21.27 12.50 -0.83
CA ALA A 27 21.41 12.58 -2.28
C ALA A 27 21.17 11.27 -3.03
N SER A 28 21.05 10.15 -2.31
CA SER A 28 20.82 8.82 -2.84
C SER A 28 19.99 8.00 -1.86
N PHE A 29 18.87 7.45 -2.30
CA PHE A 29 17.96 6.67 -1.46
C PHE A 29 17.36 5.47 -2.22
N ALA A 30 16.81 4.52 -1.47
CA ALA A 30 16.45 3.21 -2.01
C ALA A 30 15.24 3.26 -2.97
N VAL A 31 14.13 3.88 -2.56
CA VAL A 31 12.85 3.83 -3.29
C VAL A 31 12.19 5.19 -3.33
N HIS A 32 11.73 5.59 -4.51
CA HIS A 32 10.82 6.72 -4.72
C HIS A 32 9.53 6.22 -5.37
N GLY A 33 8.39 6.64 -4.85
CA GLY A 33 7.11 6.11 -5.30
C GLY A 33 6.04 7.17 -5.46
N GLY A 34 5.02 6.83 -6.27
CA GLY A 34 3.86 7.68 -6.48
C GLY A 34 2.80 7.03 -7.36
N GLY A 35 1.76 7.76 -7.69
CA GLY A 35 0.77 7.34 -8.66
C GLY A 35 1.34 7.25 -10.08
N SER A 36 0.74 6.44 -10.93
CA SER A 36 1.14 6.30 -12.33
C SER A 36 1.07 7.61 -13.13
N ASP A 37 0.26 8.56 -12.67
CA ASP A 37 0.13 9.91 -13.24
C ASP A 37 1.35 10.81 -12.95
N LEU A 38 2.17 10.46 -11.96
CA LEU A 38 3.39 11.20 -11.61
C LEU A 38 4.62 10.79 -12.42
N VAL A 39 4.58 9.68 -13.17
CA VAL A 39 5.70 9.27 -14.03
C VAL A 39 6.17 10.43 -14.88
N PHE A 40 5.23 11.07 -15.58
CA PHE A 40 5.48 12.23 -16.39
C PHE A 40 4.39 13.29 -16.17
N PRO A 41 4.76 14.56 -16.02
CA PRO A 41 6.13 15.13 -16.08
C PRO A 41 6.88 15.17 -14.73
N HIS A 42 6.24 14.75 -13.61
CA HIS A 42 6.72 15.05 -12.26
C HIS A 42 8.04 14.34 -11.94
N HIS A 43 8.04 13.01 -11.91
CA HIS A 43 9.22 12.23 -11.55
C HIS A 43 10.37 12.37 -12.57
N GLU A 44 10.05 12.47 -13.85
CA GLU A 44 11.08 12.76 -14.87
C GLU A 44 11.78 14.11 -14.62
N ASN A 45 11.05 15.13 -14.17
CA ASN A 45 11.64 16.39 -13.81
C ASN A 45 12.46 16.31 -12.52
N GLU A 46 12.06 15.51 -11.54
CA GLU A 46 12.85 15.27 -10.33
C GLU A 46 14.19 14.59 -10.67
N ILE A 47 14.17 13.58 -11.56
CA ILE A 47 15.37 12.92 -12.07
C ILE A 47 16.27 13.95 -12.75
N ALA A 48 15.73 14.71 -13.70
CA ALA A 48 16.49 15.70 -14.43
C ALA A 48 17.13 16.74 -13.51
N GLN A 49 16.43 17.22 -12.49
CA GLN A 49 16.93 18.18 -11.51
C GLN A 49 18.05 17.60 -10.65
N SER A 50 17.88 16.38 -10.15
CA SER A 50 18.85 15.74 -9.25
C SER A 50 20.10 15.29 -10.00
N GLU A 51 19.96 14.61 -11.13
CA GLU A 51 21.08 14.12 -11.93
C GLU A 51 21.90 15.26 -12.55
N SER A 52 21.23 16.33 -13.01
CA SER A 52 21.93 17.53 -13.52
C SER A 52 22.77 18.22 -12.43
N ALA A 53 22.39 18.04 -11.16
CA ALA A 53 23.17 18.51 -10.01
C ALA A 53 24.24 17.50 -9.54
N GLY A 54 24.45 16.40 -10.29
CA GLY A 54 25.42 15.35 -9.97
C GLY A 54 24.99 14.42 -8.81
N ARG A 55 23.69 14.29 -8.57
CA ARG A 55 23.11 13.50 -7.46
C ARG A 55 22.43 12.26 -8.01
N PRO A 56 22.68 11.05 -7.47
CA PRO A 56 22.12 9.79 -7.99
C PRO A 56 20.61 9.65 -7.84
N PHE A 57 19.99 10.34 -6.89
CA PHE A 57 18.58 10.31 -6.53
C PHE A 57 18.08 8.91 -6.13
N ALA A 58 16.95 8.41 -6.68
CA ALA A 58 16.35 7.13 -6.28
C ALA A 58 16.87 5.94 -7.11
N HIS A 59 17.16 4.80 -6.44
CA HIS A 59 17.58 3.57 -7.11
C HIS A 59 16.41 2.78 -7.72
N VAL A 60 15.26 2.81 -7.07
CA VAL A 60 14.05 2.09 -7.51
C VAL A 60 12.88 3.05 -7.58
N TRP A 61 12.18 3.02 -8.70
CA TRP A 61 10.94 3.77 -8.93
C TRP A 61 9.73 2.85 -8.87
N MET A 62 8.76 3.19 -8.05
CA MET A 62 7.55 2.41 -7.88
C MET A 62 6.30 3.25 -8.16
N HIS A 63 5.52 2.86 -9.18
CA HIS A 63 4.30 3.57 -9.55
C HIS A 63 3.09 2.66 -9.36
N ASN A 64 2.13 3.13 -8.58
CA ASN A 64 0.88 2.42 -8.34
C ASN A 64 -0.24 2.93 -9.26
N GLY A 65 -1.20 2.05 -9.52
CA GLY A 65 -2.46 2.40 -10.18
C GLY A 65 -3.28 3.38 -9.35
N MET A 66 -4.24 4.01 -10.01
CA MET A 66 -5.14 4.97 -9.37
C MET A 66 -6.28 4.25 -8.65
N VAL A 67 -6.88 4.93 -7.68
CA VAL A 67 -8.15 4.51 -7.09
C VAL A 67 -9.27 5.26 -7.79
N ASP A 68 -10.17 4.51 -8.44
CA ASP A 68 -11.27 5.05 -9.23
C ASP A 68 -12.61 4.83 -8.51
N ALA A 69 -13.51 5.80 -8.57
CA ALA A 69 -14.87 5.63 -8.06
C ALA A 69 -15.73 4.98 -9.15
N ALA A 70 -16.11 3.72 -8.96
CA ALA A 70 -16.97 2.97 -9.89
C ALA A 70 -16.56 3.01 -11.38
N GLY A 71 -15.24 3.08 -11.64
CA GLY A 71 -14.70 3.19 -13.00
C GLY A 71 -14.56 4.62 -13.54
N GLU A 72 -14.92 5.63 -12.73
CA GLU A 72 -14.72 7.04 -13.04
C GLU A 72 -13.66 7.65 -12.13
N LYS A 73 -12.88 8.57 -12.67
CA LYS A 73 -11.85 9.28 -11.90
C LYS A 73 -12.52 10.09 -10.79
N MET A 74 -12.10 9.88 -9.54
CA MET A 74 -12.55 10.72 -8.43
C MET A 74 -12.17 12.17 -8.67
N SER A 75 -13.16 13.07 -8.63
CA SER A 75 -12.92 14.50 -8.76
C SER A 75 -13.83 15.31 -7.83
N LYS A 76 -13.29 16.44 -7.33
CA LYS A 76 -14.05 17.35 -6.47
C LYS A 76 -15.25 17.98 -7.18
N SER A 77 -15.14 18.18 -8.49
CA SER A 77 -16.19 18.77 -9.32
C SER A 77 -17.40 17.87 -9.49
N GLU A 78 -17.21 16.56 -9.41
CA GLU A 78 -18.29 15.57 -9.58
C GLU A 78 -18.88 15.09 -8.25
N GLY A 79 -18.29 15.51 -7.12
CA GLY A 79 -18.80 15.16 -5.79
C GLY A 79 -18.66 13.67 -5.44
N ASN A 80 -17.87 12.93 -6.21
CA ASN A 80 -17.64 11.49 -6.07
C ASN A 80 -16.37 11.15 -5.26
N ILE A 81 -15.86 12.13 -4.47
CA ILE A 81 -14.73 11.91 -3.58
C ILE A 81 -15.22 11.22 -2.32
N PHE A 82 -14.66 10.05 -2.04
CA PHE A 82 -14.81 9.40 -0.76
C PHE A 82 -13.61 9.72 0.13
N GLN A 83 -13.86 10.22 1.32
CA GLN A 83 -12.81 10.59 2.25
C GLN A 83 -12.25 9.33 2.94
N LEU A 84 -10.93 9.26 3.10
CA LEU A 84 -10.30 8.15 3.83
C LEU A 84 -10.84 8.00 5.26
N SER A 85 -11.13 9.13 5.93
CA SER A 85 -11.75 9.14 7.26
C SER A 85 -13.10 8.42 7.27
N GLU A 86 -13.96 8.67 6.27
CA GLU A 86 -15.26 8.00 6.14
C GLU A 86 -15.11 6.49 5.90
N ALA A 87 -14.12 6.09 5.09
CA ALA A 87 -13.81 4.68 4.89
C ALA A 87 -13.35 4.00 6.19
N LEU A 88 -12.47 4.66 6.94
CA LEU A 88 -11.99 4.15 8.21
C LEU A 88 -13.09 4.03 9.26
N ASP A 89 -13.98 5.03 9.35
CA ASP A 89 -15.12 5.02 10.28
C ASP A 89 -16.14 3.95 9.94
N ARG A 90 -16.42 3.74 8.63
CA ARG A 90 -17.45 2.80 8.17
C ARG A 90 -16.98 1.35 8.15
N TYR A 91 -15.76 1.08 7.67
CA TYR A 91 -15.28 -0.28 7.39
C TYR A 91 -14.15 -0.75 8.33
N GLY A 92 -13.54 0.18 9.04
CA GLY A 92 -12.41 -0.09 9.92
C GLY A 92 -11.07 -0.18 9.17
N ARG A 93 -9.99 0.05 9.92
CA ARG A 93 -8.62 0.12 9.40
C ARG A 93 -8.18 -1.12 8.63
N GLU A 94 -8.46 -2.31 9.19
CA GLU A 94 -7.98 -3.56 8.61
C GLU A 94 -8.65 -3.87 7.27
N ALA A 95 -9.95 -3.55 7.14
CA ALA A 95 -10.65 -3.71 5.87
C ALA A 95 -10.14 -2.73 4.81
N VAL A 96 -9.87 -1.47 5.17
CA VAL A 96 -9.28 -0.49 4.26
C VAL A 96 -7.89 -0.95 3.78
N VAL A 97 -7.04 -1.44 4.67
CA VAL A 97 -5.72 -1.99 4.30
C VAL A 97 -5.89 -3.23 3.41
N ALA A 98 -6.77 -4.18 3.78
CA ALA A 98 -7.02 -5.39 2.99
C ALA A 98 -7.57 -5.06 1.59
N TYR A 99 -8.37 -4.01 1.44
CA TYR A 99 -8.84 -3.50 0.16
C TYR A 99 -7.66 -2.95 -0.66
N LEU A 100 -6.85 -2.03 -0.11
CA LEU A 100 -5.76 -1.38 -0.84
C LEU A 100 -4.69 -2.37 -1.34
N ILE A 101 -4.47 -3.47 -0.62
CA ILE A 101 -3.51 -4.53 -1.01
C ILE A 101 -4.17 -5.72 -1.75
N SER A 102 -5.46 -5.63 -2.08
CA SER A 102 -6.19 -6.75 -2.70
C SER A 102 -5.80 -7.03 -4.14
N GLY A 103 -5.33 -6.02 -4.85
CA GLY A 103 -4.92 -6.09 -6.24
C GLY A 103 -3.42 -5.90 -6.42
N HIS A 104 -2.96 -6.15 -7.65
CA HIS A 104 -1.59 -5.80 -8.02
C HIS A 104 -1.42 -4.28 -8.00
N TYR A 105 -0.39 -3.76 -7.35
CA TYR A 105 -0.20 -2.33 -7.12
C TYR A 105 -0.21 -1.45 -8.37
N ARG A 106 0.14 -1.99 -9.56
CA ARG A 106 0.10 -1.26 -10.84
C ARG A 106 -1.29 -1.19 -11.47
N GLN A 107 -2.25 -1.98 -10.98
CA GLN A 107 -3.61 -1.99 -11.52
C GLN A 107 -4.46 -0.93 -10.83
N PRO A 108 -5.38 -0.29 -11.55
CA PRO A 108 -6.40 0.56 -10.94
C PRO A 108 -7.25 -0.25 -9.94
N LEU A 109 -7.63 0.39 -8.85
CA LEU A 109 -8.55 -0.18 -7.86
C LEU A 109 -9.89 0.55 -7.94
N ALA A 110 -10.96 -0.18 -8.25
CA ALA A 110 -12.31 0.37 -8.19
C ALA A 110 -12.76 0.49 -6.73
N PHE A 111 -12.95 1.73 -6.26
CA PHE A 111 -13.51 2.00 -4.94
C PHE A 111 -15.04 1.97 -4.99
N GLY A 112 -15.66 1.28 -4.05
CA GLY A 112 -17.10 1.19 -3.94
C GLY A 112 -17.53 0.33 -2.76
N GLU A 113 -18.83 0.23 -2.55
CA GLU A 113 -19.39 -0.51 -1.41
C GLU A 113 -19.06 -2.00 -1.49
N LEU A 114 -19.29 -2.64 -2.66
CA LEU A 114 -19.00 -4.06 -2.86
C LEU A 114 -17.52 -4.43 -2.60
N PRO A 115 -16.52 -3.79 -3.22
CA PRO A 115 -15.11 -4.09 -2.94
C PRO A 115 -14.73 -3.92 -1.47
N MET A 116 -15.33 -2.95 -0.77
CA MET A 116 -15.08 -2.75 0.64
C MET A 116 -15.73 -3.83 1.51
N GLU A 117 -16.95 -4.27 1.20
CA GLU A 117 -17.60 -5.40 1.88
C GLU A 117 -16.85 -6.71 1.68
N GLU A 118 -16.32 -6.95 0.50
CA GLU A 118 -15.44 -8.10 0.23
C GLU A 118 -14.17 -8.05 1.07
N ALA A 119 -13.58 -6.85 1.25
CA ALA A 119 -12.41 -6.66 2.11
C ALA A 119 -12.74 -6.93 3.58
N VAL A 120 -13.90 -6.47 4.08
CA VAL A 120 -14.39 -6.80 5.43
C VAL A 120 -14.52 -8.31 5.59
N ALA A 121 -15.19 -8.99 4.66
CA ALA A 121 -15.36 -10.44 4.71
C ALA A 121 -14.02 -11.19 4.69
N ARG A 122 -13.02 -10.69 3.92
CA ARG A 122 -11.67 -11.24 3.90
C ARG A 122 -10.98 -11.12 5.24
N VAL A 123 -11.06 -9.96 5.89
CA VAL A 123 -10.52 -9.74 7.24
C VAL A 123 -11.15 -10.68 8.26
N GLU A 124 -12.48 -10.86 8.21
CA GLU A 124 -13.18 -11.79 9.10
C GLU A 124 -12.75 -13.25 8.89
N ARG A 125 -12.54 -13.67 7.63
CA ARG A 125 -11.98 -15.02 7.36
C ARG A 125 -10.60 -15.20 7.99
N LEU A 126 -9.72 -14.20 7.85
CA LEU A 126 -8.38 -14.24 8.46
C LEU A 126 -8.45 -14.29 9.99
N ARG A 127 -9.28 -13.47 10.62
CA ARG A 127 -9.49 -13.50 12.08
C ARG A 127 -9.99 -14.85 12.55
N ASN A 128 -10.95 -15.43 11.84
CA ASN A 128 -11.48 -16.75 12.16
C ASN A 128 -10.41 -17.84 12.02
N PHE A 129 -9.60 -17.79 10.97
CA PHE A 129 -8.47 -18.70 10.79
C PHE A 129 -7.51 -18.66 11.98
N PHE A 130 -7.02 -17.48 12.37
CA PHE A 130 -6.09 -17.35 13.50
C PHE A 130 -6.74 -17.75 14.84
N ARG A 131 -8.01 -17.45 15.04
CA ARG A 131 -8.74 -17.87 16.25
C ARG A 131 -8.86 -19.39 16.36
N THR A 132 -9.12 -20.08 15.26
CA THR A 132 -9.25 -21.55 15.25
C THR A 132 -7.89 -22.24 15.38
N GLN A 133 -6.81 -21.65 14.89
CA GLN A 133 -5.46 -22.18 15.07
C GLN A 133 -4.91 -21.92 16.48
N GLY A 134 -5.13 -20.72 17.04
CA GLY A 134 -4.72 -20.38 18.41
C GLY A 134 -5.42 -21.19 19.49
N GLY A 135 -6.66 -21.67 19.25
CA GLY A 135 -7.38 -22.56 20.16
C GLY A 135 -6.86 -24.00 20.18
N ARG A 136 -6.03 -24.41 19.21
CA ARG A 136 -5.41 -25.74 19.21
C ARG A 136 -4.14 -25.82 20.07
N ASP A 137 -3.47 -24.69 20.32
CA ASP A 137 -2.28 -24.62 21.18
C ASP A 137 -2.63 -24.49 22.68
N SER A 138 -3.88 -24.18 23.05
CA SER A 138 -4.33 -24.03 24.44
C SER A 138 -5.16 -25.22 24.95
N GLY A 139 -5.24 -26.31 24.20
CA GLY A 139 -5.85 -27.57 24.66
C GLY A 139 -4.94 -28.23 25.69
N GLU A 140 -5.37 -28.25 26.95
CA GLU A 140 -4.77 -29.04 28.03
C GLU A 140 -4.39 -30.43 27.54
N ALA A 141 -3.09 -30.72 27.47
CA ALA A 141 -2.60 -32.07 27.25
C ALA A 141 -2.98 -32.94 28.45
N SER A 142 -3.98 -33.78 28.27
CA SER A 142 -4.25 -34.87 29.23
C SER A 142 -3.00 -35.73 29.39
N PRO A 143 -2.63 -36.14 30.61
CA PRO A 143 -1.36 -36.82 30.90
C PRO A 143 -1.13 -38.18 30.24
N GLU A 144 -2.07 -38.70 29.47
CA GLU A 144 -2.03 -40.06 28.91
C GLU A 144 -1.61 -40.17 27.45
N GLN A 145 -1.32 -39.06 26.72
CA GLN A 145 -0.91 -39.10 25.29
C GLN A 145 0.57 -38.76 25.01
N GLN A 146 1.47 -39.01 25.96
CA GLN A 146 2.91 -38.85 25.76
C GLN A 146 3.61 -40.01 25.05
N ARG A 147 2.94 -40.81 24.24
CA ARG A 147 3.57 -41.80 23.38
C ARG A 147 3.01 -41.73 21.95
N GLY A 148 3.70 -41.03 21.09
CA GLY A 148 3.50 -41.16 19.66
C GLY A 148 3.24 -39.85 18.91
N GLY A 149 4.28 -39.34 18.23
CA GLY A 149 4.17 -38.50 17.05
C GLY A 149 3.76 -37.07 17.31
N SER A 150 4.71 -36.17 17.28
CA SER A 150 4.55 -34.72 17.12
C SER A 150 3.94 -34.43 15.75
N GLY A 151 2.62 -34.40 15.68
CA GLY A 151 1.86 -33.94 14.50
C GLY A 151 1.82 -32.41 14.42
N GLU A 152 2.96 -31.75 14.45
CA GLU A 152 3.01 -30.36 14.02
C GLU A 152 2.67 -30.32 12.53
N ALA A 153 1.60 -29.58 12.19
CA ALA A 153 1.27 -29.31 10.80
C ALA A 153 2.49 -28.71 10.12
N SER A 154 2.94 -29.33 9.02
CA SER A 154 4.13 -28.87 8.31
C SER A 154 3.99 -27.39 7.91
N PRO A 155 5.09 -26.64 7.78
CA PRO A 155 5.04 -25.27 7.29
C PRO A 155 4.24 -25.15 5.98
N GLU A 156 4.30 -26.16 5.12
CA GLU A 156 3.59 -26.22 3.85
C GLU A 156 2.09 -26.36 4.04
N SER A 157 1.61 -27.18 4.98
CA SER A 157 0.18 -27.32 5.27
C SER A 157 -0.41 -26.05 5.92
N ARG A 158 0.39 -25.30 6.69
CA ARG A 158 0.00 -24.00 7.25
C ARG A 158 -0.11 -22.95 6.15
N ILE A 159 0.79 -22.94 5.16
CA ILE A 159 0.77 -22.05 4.01
C ILE A 159 -0.43 -22.34 3.12
N GLU A 160 -0.76 -23.61 2.87
CA GLU A 160 -1.91 -24.02 2.05
C GLU A 160 -3.23 -23.60 2.72
N ALA A 161 -3.40 -23.88 4.00
CA ALA A 161 -4.57 -23.44 4.77
C ALA A 161 -4.71 -21.89 4.80
N PHE A 162 -3.58 -21.16 4.84
CA PHE A 162 -3.58 -19.72 4.76
C PHE A 162 -4.00 -19.20 3.38
N ARG A 163 -3.54 -19.87 2.29
CA ARG A 163 -3.97 -19.54 0.91
C ARG A 163 -5.48 -19.78 0.72
N GLU A 164 -6.02 -20.88 1.22
CA GLU A 164 -7.45 -21.16 1.16
C GLU A 164 -8.28 -20.12 1.93
N ALA A 165 -7.77 -19.61 3.07
CA ALA A 165 -8.45 -18.57 3.84
C ALA A 165 -8.47 -17.19 3.12
N LEU A 166 -7.56 -16.97 2.16
CA LEU A 166 -7.48 -15.73 1.39
C LEU A 166 -8.31 -15.77 0.09
N ALA A 167 -8.68 -16.95 -0.41
CA ALA A 167 -9.49 -17.12 -1.62
C ALA A 167 -10.98 -16.85 -1.37
#